data_2c4b5595183343403c6f02b46aa54d2f
#
_entry.id   2c4b5595183343403c6f02b46aa54d2f
#
_cell.length_a   1.000
_cell.length_b   1.000
_cell.length_c   1.000
_cell.angle_alpha   90.00
_cell.angle_beta   90.00
_cell.angle_gamma   90.00
#
_symmetry.space_group_name_H-M   'P 1'
#
loop_
_entity.id
_entity.type
_entity.pdbx_description
1 polymer ?
#
loop_
_entity_poly.entity_id
_entity_poly.type
_entity_poly.pdbx_seq_one_letter_code
_entity_poly.pdbx_strand_id
1 'polypeptide(L)'
;MITPRRLVLAGAALLAVVVFALWTTSTGDYLYVPNEARPVAGKIEVEGDKGEDEAGGIYFIDVRVRKARRLEQLLPFIRPEGATLVPGHAVTPPGQTFAQWRVRARQDMERSEQIAAAVAFRAAGLDVDATPRGALVEAVAIDVPAAKTLRGGDVIVEAAGQPVATPGGLVEAMGKIAPGASVQLGLRRDGKLLDRTVRTVAAPDDAKRAIIGIRVSQDAKIRLPRDVTIDLGNVGGASAGLPFALEVYQQLGRDVDRGLRVAATGEIQLDGSVSAVGGIKQKTVGVRRSGADVFLVPAGENASTARRYAGTLRIVPVESFRQALRVLKTLPQK
;
A
#
# COMPACT_ATOMS: atom_id res chain seq x y z
N MET A 1 -29.67 0.99 -56.27
CA MET A 1 -28.36 0.32 -56.12
C MET A 1 -27.53 1.03 -55.04
N ILE A 2 -27.10 0.32 -54.03
CA ILE A 2 -26.22 0.87 -52.99
C ILE A 2 -24.80 0.89 -53.58
N THR A 3 -24.19 2.07 -53.66
CA THR A 3 -22.82 2.20 -54.17
C THR A 3 -21.79 1.64 -53.16
N PRO A 4 -20.68 1.04 -53.60
CA PRO A 4 -19.65 0.49 -52.69
C PRO A 4 -19.14 1.52 -51.72
N ARG A 5 -19.09 2.80 -52.09
CA ARG A 5 -18.72 3.92 -51.21
C ARG A 5 -19.70 4.09 -50.03
N ARG A 6 -21.02 3.93 -50.27
CA ARG A 6 -22.03 4.01 -49.19
C ARG A 6 -21.95 2.82 -48.23
N LEU A 7 -21.61 1.62 -48.73
CA LEU A 7 -21.37 0.45 -47.87
C LEU A 7 -20.15 0.64 -46.99
N VAL A 8 -19.05 1.17 -47.51
CA VAL A 8 -17.83 1.46 -46.73
C VAL A 8 -18.12 2.53 -45.68
N LEU A 9 -18.84 3.60 -46.02
CA LEU A 9 -19.20 4.64 -45.05
C LEU A 9 -20.15 4.11 -43.96
N ALA A 10 -21.12 3.29 -44.30
CA ALA A 10 -22.00 2.66 -43.31
C ALA A 10 -21.23 1.70 -42.39
N GLY A 11 -20.31 0.91 -42.94
CA GLY A 11 -19.44 0.04 -42.16
C GLY A 11 -18.52 0.82 -41.21
N ALA A 12 -17.91 1.91 -41.67
CA ALA A 12 -17.10 2.79 -40.84
C ALA A 12 -17.91 3.46 -39.72
N ALA A 13 -19.13 3.93 -40.04
CA ALA A 13 -20.03 4.50 -39.02
C ALA A 13 -20.45 3.46 -37.98
N LEU A 14 -20.80 2.24 -38.39
CA LEU A 14 -21.10 1.16 -37.45
C LEU A 14 -19.93 0.80 -36.57
N LEU A 15 -18.73 0.70 -37.13
CA LEU A 15 -17.48 0.45 -36.35
C LEU A 15 -17.26 1.56 -35.34
N ALA A 16 -17.42 2.82 -35.71
CA ALA A 16 -17.26 3.95 -34.80
C ALA A 16 -18.25 3.89 -33.62
N VAL A 17 -19.52 3.53 -33.91
CA VAL A 17 -20.55 3.33 -32.87
C VAL A 17 -20.17 2.19 -31.92
N VAL A 18 -19.72 1.05 -32.46
CA VAL A 18 -19.26 -0.09 -31.63
C VAL A 18 -18.07 0.28 -30.76
N VAL A 19 -17.05 0.94 -31.33
CA VAL A 19 -15.89 1.39 -30.60
C VAL A 19 -16.29 2.39 -29.49
N PHE A 20 -17.18 3.33 -29.80
CA PHE A 20 -17.69 4.28 -28.81
C PHE A 20 -18.46 3.57 -27.69
N ALA A 21 -19.32 2.62 -28.01
CA ALA A 21 -20.05 1.83 -27.00
C ALA A 21 -19.11 1.03 -26.11
N LEU A 22 -18.09 0.39 -26.66
CA LEU A 22 -17.08 -0.34 -25.90
C LEU A 22 -16.19 0.59 -25.03
N TRP A 23 -15.96 1.82 -25.49
CA TRP A 23 -15.19 2.84 -24.76
C TRP A 23 -15.97 3.43 -23.57
N THR A 24 -17.28 3.61 -23.71
CA THR A 24 -18.14 4.19 -22.66
C THR A 24 -18.62 3.17 -21.63
N THR A 25 -18.66 1.88 -22.02
CA THR A 25 -19.13 0.80 -21.13
C THR A 25 -18.02 0.32 -20.22
N SER A 26 -18.25 0.36 -18.91
CA SER A 26 -17.33 -0.20 -17.91
C SER A 26 -17.57 -1.70 -17.70
N THR A 27 -16.52 -2.41 -17.31
CA THR A 27 -16.57 -3.81 -16.89
C THR A 27 -16.72 -3.94 -15.36
N GLY A 28 -16.84 -5.19 -14.87
CA GLY A 28 -16.74 -5.48 -13.43
C GLY A 28 -15.32 -5.38 -12.89
N ASP A 29 -14.31 -5.30 -13.77
CA ASP A 29 -12.90 -5.25 -13.40
C ASP A 29 -12.40 -3.82 -13.19
N TYR A 30 -11.23 -3.70 -12.55
CA TYR A 30 -10.58 -2.41 -12.30
C TYR A 30 -9.26 -2.32 -13.07
N LEU A 31 -8.91 -1.12 -13.47
CA LEU A 31 -7.61 -0.80 -14.04
C LEU A 31 -6.79 -0.04 -12.99
N TYR A 32 -5.64 -0.62 -12.65
CA TYR A 32 -4.61 0.03 -11.84
C TYR A 32 -3.70 0.80 -12.77
N VAL A 33 -3.68 2.12 -12.61
CA VAL A 33 -2.95 3.03 -13.52
C VAL A 33 -1.87 3.76 -12.72
N PRO A 34 -0.64 3.90 -13.26
CA PRO A 34 0.37 4.76 -12.67
C PRO A 34 -0.16 6.16 -12.41
N ASN A 35 0.09 6.69 -11.23
CA ASN A 35 -0.12 8.10 -10.91
C ASN A 35 1.24 8.81 -10.88
N GLU A 36 1.26 10.13 -10.72
CA GLU A 36 2.49 10.91 -10.55
C GLU A 36 2.92 10.92 -9.09
N ALA A 37 4.22 10.91 -8.84
CA ALA A 37 4.74 11.14 -7.49
C ALA A 37 4.51 12.61 -7.10
N ARG A 38 4.04 12.82 -5.88
CA ARG A 38 3.66 14.14 -5.36
C ARG A 38 4.49 14.47 -4.12
N PRO A 39 4.89 15.73 -3.93
CA PRO A 39 5.60 16.12 -2.72
C PRO A 39 4.72 15.89 -1.49
N VAL A 40 5.36 15.49 -0.39
CA VAL A 40 4.73 15.37 0.93
C VAL A 40 4.76 16.72 1.65
N ALA A 41 5.75 17.55 1.40
CA ALA A 41 5.86 18.91 1.91
C ALA A 41 4.57 19.71 1.67
N GLY A 42 4.16 20.51 2.64
CA GLY A 42 2.90 21.26 2.63
C GLY A 42 1.63 20.41 2.80
N LYS A 43 1.77 19.10 2.99
CA LYS A 43 0.67 18.20 3.33
C LYS A 43 0.82 17.58 4.72
N ILE A 44 1.98 17.72 5.29
CA ILE A 44 2.29 17.36 6.68
C ILE A 44 2.72 18.64 7.37
N GLU A 45 2.15 18.86 8.56
CA GLU A 45 2.53 19.94 9.47
C GLU A 45 2.78 19.34 10.84
N VAL A 46 3.97 19.58 11.37
CA VAL A 46 4.35 19.19 12.74
C VAL A 46 4.32 20.46 13.62
N GLU A 47 3.63 20.37 14.74
CA GLU A 47 3.54 21.52 15.67
C GLU A 47 4.93 22.02 16.07
N GLY A 48 5.17 23.33 15.87
CA GLY A 48 6.42 24.01 16.22
C GLY A 48 7.52 23.95 15.17
N ASP A 49 7.21 23.41 13.97
CA ASP A 49 8.12 23.47 12.83
C ASP A 49 7.80 24.65 11.89
N LYS A 50 8.84 25.20 11.31
CA LYS A 50 8.75 26.20 10.22
C LYS A 50 9.34 25.51 9.00
N GLY A 51 8.51 24.77 8.26
CA GLY A 51 8.96 24.11 7.04
C GLY A 51 9.77 25.06 6.14
N GLU A 52 10.98 24.69 5.83
CA GLU A 52 11.80 25.41 4.84
C GLU A 52 11.57 24.76 3.48
N ASP A 53 11.25 25.60 2.49
CA ASP A 53 11.19 25.20 1.07
C ASP A 53 12.63 25.01 0.56
N GLU A 54 13.17 23.81 0.67
CA GLU A 54 14.46 23.46 0.09
C GLU A 54 14.30 22.84 -1.31
N ALA A 55 15.33 22.99 -2.13
CA ALA A 55 15.43 22.32 -3.41
C ALA A 55 15.55 20.80 -3.18
N GLY A 56 14.55 20.01 -3.54
CA GLY A 56 14.48 18.57 -3.29
C GLY A 56 13.12 18.13 -2.77
N GLY A 57 13.14 17.28 -1.76
CA GLY A 57 11.95 16.90 -0.99
C GLY A 57 11.60 15.42 -1.03
N ILE A 58 10.72 15.06 -0.12
CA ILE A 58 10.16 13.70 -0.02
C ILE A 58 8.87 13.62 -0.85
N TYR A 59 8.75 12.57 -1.65
CA TYR A 59 7.62 12.33 -2.55
C TYR A 59 6.93 11.02 -2.21
N PHE A 60 5.62 11.03 -2.14
CA PHE A 60 4.82 9.81 -2.07
C PHE A 60 4.22 9.47 -3.43
N ILE A 61 3.84 8.21 -3.60
CA ILE A 61 3.23 7.68 -4.82
C ILE A 61 2.05 6.78 -4.49
N ASP A 62 0.94 7.01 -5.15
CA ASP A 62 -0.25 6.16 -5.09
C ASP A 62 -0.55 5.50 -6.46
N VAL A 63 -1.55 4.64 -6.48
CA VAL A 63 -2.05 3.99 -7.70
C VAL A 63 -3.47 4.47 -7.93
N ARG A 64 -3.73 4.99 -9.12
CA ARG A 64 -5.10 5.34 -9.50
C ARG A 64 -5.89 4.08 -9.83
N VAL A 65 -6.96 3.84 -9.09
CA VAL A 65 -7.87 2.70 -9.30
C VAL A 65 -9.15 3.21 -9.92
N ARG A 66 -9.50 2.68 -11.09
CA ARG A 66 -10.76 2.99 -11.78
C ARG A 66 -11.35 1.76 -12.44
N LYS A 67 -12.64 1.77 -12.72
CA LYS A 67 -13.26 0.71 -13.53
C LYS A 67 -12.60 0.63 -14.89
N ALA A 68 -12.32 -0.58 -15.35
CA ALA A 68 -11.83 -0.83 -16.68
C ALA A 68 -12.97 -0.66 -17.72
N ARG A 69 -12.65 -0.16 -18.89
CA ARG A 69 -13.58 -0.09 -20.03
C ARG A 69 -13.53 -1.39 -20.80
N ARG A 70 -14.64 -1.77 -21.45
CA ARG A 70 -14.68 -2.98 -22.27
C ARG A 70 -13.62 -2.98 -23.35
N LEU A 71 -13.39 -1.83 -23.99
CA LEU A 71 -12.35 -1.72 -25.01
C LEU A 71 -10.94 -1.99 -24.46
N GLU A 72 -10.64 -1.51 -23.24
CA GLU A 72 -9.35 -1.77 -22.57
C GLU A 72 -9.18 -3.24 -22.14
N GLN A 73 -10.28 -3.95 -21.90
CA GLN A 73 -10.25 -5.38 -21.63
C GLN A 73 -9.91 -6.18 -22.90
N LEU A 74 -10.54 -5.82 -24.03
CA LEU A 74 -10.37 -6.49 -25.33
C LEU A 74 -9.01 -6.18 -25.98
N LEU A 75 -8.53 -4.94 -25.83
CA LEU A 75 -7.33 -4.43 -26.50
C LEU A 75 -6.27 -3.99 -25.48
N PRO A 76 -5.45 -4.91 -24.95
CA PRO A 76 -4.46 -4.58 -23.92
C PRO A 76 -3.47 -3.48 -24.32
N PHE A 77 -3.16 -3.32 -25.60
CA PHE A 77 -2.19 -2.34 -26.11
C PHE A 77 -2.66 -0.88 -26.03
N ILE A 78 -3.98 -0.61 -25.85
CA ILE A 78 -4.48 0.75 -25.65
C ILE A 78 -4.41 1.20 -24.19
N ARG A 79 -4.08 0.30 -23.27
CA ARG A 79 -3.93 0.63 -21.84
C ARG A 79 -2.74 1.56 -21.65
N PRO A 80 -2.81 2.49 -20.69
CA PRO A 80 -1.64 3.28 -20.33
C PRO A 80 -0.44 2.40 -19.98
N GLU A 81 0.77 2.87 -20.32
CA GLU A 81 2.00 2.16 -19.94
C GLU A 81 2.02 1.89 -18.43
N GLY A 82 2.37 0.67 -18.05
CA GLY A 82 2.40 0.24 -16.65
C GLY A 82 1.04 -0.13 -16.06
N ALA A 83 -0.07 0.14 -16.75
CA ALA A 83 -1.39 -0.24 -16.25
C ALA A 83 -1.56 -1.76 -16.15
N THR A 84 -2.39 -2.21 -15.20
CA THR A 84 -2.72 -3.63 -15.00
C THR A 84 -4.21 -3.78 -14.78
N LEU A 85 -4.83 -4.71 -15.50
CA LEU A 85 -6.22 -5.11 -15.27
C LEU A 85 -6.29 -6.02 -14.06
N VAL A 86 -7.17 -5.70 -13.11
CA VAL A 86 -7.35 -6.42 -11.85
C VAL A 86 -8.81 -6.87 -11.75
N PRO A 87 -9.08 -8.16 -11.52
CA PRO A 87 -10.43 -8.66 -11.34
C PRO A 87 -11.19 -7.92 -10.24
N GLY A 88 -12.48 -7.66 -10.45
CA GLY A 88 -13.29 -6.87 -9.52
C GLY A 88 -13.29 -7.44 -8.10
N HIS A 89 -13.37 -8.75 -7.96
CA HIS A 89 -13.35 -9.44 -6.68
C HIS A 89 -12.03 -9.30 -5.90
N ALA A 90 -10.92 -9.04 -6.59
CA ALA A 90 -9.61 -8.80 -5.95
C ALA A 90 -9.48 -7.37 -5.36
N VAL A 91 -10.30 -6.43 -5.85
CA VAL A 91 -10.35 -5.06 -5.33
C VAL A 91 -11.44 -4.91 -4.29
N THR A 92 -12.64 -5.40 -4.61
CA THR A 92 -13.80 -5.36 -3.72
C THR A 92 -14.24 -6.79 -3.39
N PRO A 93 -13.88 -7.31 -2.21
CA PRO A 93 -14.32 -8.64 -1.77
C PRO A 93 -15.84 -8.80 -1.81
N PRO A 94 -16.37 -10.01 -1.94
CA PRO A 94 -17.80 -10.27 -1.91
C PRO A 94 -18.48 -9.65 -0.70
N GLY A 95 -19.63 -9.00 -0.93
CA GLY A 95 -20.38 -8.30 0.13
C GLY A 95 -19.86 -6.91 0.48
N GLN A 96 -18.82 -6.41 -0.17
CA GLN A 96 -18.35 -5.04 0.00
C GLN A 96 -18.57 -4.20 -1.28
N THR A 97 -18.98 -2.95 -1.09
CA THR A 97 -19.04 -1.97 -2.17
C THR A 97 -17.70 -1.24 -2.32
N PHE A 98 -17.45 -0.66 -3.49
CA PHE A 98 -16.27 0.18 -3.70
C PHE A 98 -16.22 1.40 -2.75
N ALA A 99 -17.38 1.93 -2.37
CA ALA A 99 -17.48 3.00 -1.38
C ALA A 99 -16.98 2.55 0.01
N GLN A 100 -17.40 1.36 0.46
CA GLN A 100 -16.92 0.78 1.73
C GLN A 100 -15.42 0.48 1.70
N TRP A 101 -14.91 -0.02 0.57
CA TRP A 101 -13.48 -0.21 0.37
C TRP A 101 -12.72 1.12 0.50
N ARG A 102 -13.23 2.23 -0.09
CA ARG A 102 -12.61 3.56 0.03
C ARG A 102 -12.59 4.07 1.46
N VAL A 103 -13.67 3.88 2.21
CA VAL A 103 -13.72 4.29 3.63
C VAL A 103 -12.66 3.54 4.43
N ARG A 104 -12.55 2.22 4.23
CA ARG A 104 -11.52 1.42 4.90
C ARG A 104 -10.11 1.85 4.51
N ALA A 105 -9.86 2.06 3.22
CA ALA A 105 -8.55 2.52 2.75
C ALA A 105 -8.14 3.86 3.39
N ARG A 106 -9.11 4.75 3.69
CA ARG A 106 -8.84 5.99 4.42
C ARG A 106 -8.49 5.73 5.89
N GLN A 107 -9.23 4.85 6.57
CA GLN A 107 -8.90 4.46 7.95
C GLN A 107 -7.51 3.80 8.06
N ASP A 108 -7.12 3.01 7.05
CA ASP A 108 -5.78 2.42 6.97
C ASP A 108 -4.71 3.52 6.81
N MET A 109 -5.01 4.56 6.04
CA MET A 109 -4.13 5.72 5.89
C MET A 109 -3.97 6.47 7.22
N GLU A 110 -5.07 6.83 7.90
CA GLU A 110 -5.05 7.54 9.19
C GLU A 110 -4.22 6.79 10.24
N ARG A 111 -4.30 5.46 10.28
CA ARG A 111 -3.44 4.64 11.15
C ARG A 111 -1.97 4.70 10.72
N SER A 112 -1.71 4.61 9.43
CA SER A 112 -0.36 4.68 8.89
C SER A 112 0.31 6.02 9.19
N GLU A 113 -0.44 7.11 9.16
CA GLU A 113 0.01 8.45 9.52
C GLU A 113 0.46 8.52 10.98
N GLN A 114 -0.36 8.01 11.90
CA GLN A 114 -0.02 7.97 13.33
C GLN A 114 1.22 7.13 13.62
N ILE A 115 1.33 5.96 12.97
CA ILE A 115 2.49 5.08 13.10
C ILE A 115 3.74 5.75 12.52
N ALA A 116 3.63 6.37 11.36
CA ALA A 116 4.72 7.07 10.70
C ALA A 116 5.28 8.21 11.57
N ALA A 117 4.39 9.03 12.14
CA ALA A 117 4.76 10.08 13.07
C ALA A 117 5.44 9.51 14.33
N ALA A 118 4.88 8.45 14.93
CA ALA A 118 5.47 7.81 16.10
C ALA A 118 6.89 7.29 15.84
N VAL A 119 7.11 6.66 14.67
CA VAL A 119 8.44 6.15 14.27
C VAL A 119 9.42 7.29 14.04
N ALA A 120 8.98 8.36 13.37
CA ALA A 120 9.80 9.55 13.11
C ALA A 120 10.21 10.25 14.43
N PHE A 121 9.27 10.48 15.34
CA PHE A 121 9.55 11.08 16.64
C PHE A 121 10.53 10.26 17.47
N ARG A 122 10.32 8.93 17.55
CA ARG A 122 11.27 8.03 18.23
C ARG A 122 12.67 8.07 17.61
N ALA A 123 12.76 8.10 16.29
CA ALA A 123 14.03 8.18 15.59
C ALA A 123 14.73 9.53 15.81
N ALA A 124 13.97 10.60 16.05
CA ALA A 124 14.49 11.93 16.42
C ALA A 124 14.88 12.02 17.92
N GLY A 125 14.62 10.98 18.71
CA GLY A 125 14.96 10.93 20.14
C GLY A 125 13.86 11.47 21.07
N LEU A 126 12.65 11.67 20.54
CA LEU A 126 11.50 12.09 21.34
C LEU A 126 10.79 10.87 21.94
N ASP A 127 10.28 11.01 23.16
CA ASP A 127 9.51 9.97 23.83
C ASP A 127 8.09 9.90 23.23
N VAL A 128 7.69 8.69 22.86
CA VAL A 128 6.38 8.41 22.24
C VAL A 128 5.70 7.28 22.99
N ASP A 129 4.58 7.58 23.63
CA ASP A 129 3.73 6.55 24.23
C ASP A 129 2.96 5.82 23.10
N ALA A 130 3.52 4.69 22.69
CA ALA A 130 2.90 3.85 21.67
C ALA A 130 2.92 2.39 22.10
N THR A 131 1.73 1.89 22.39
CA THR A 131 1.50 0.53 22.88
C THR A 131 0.90 -0.33 21.75
N PRO A 132 1.61 -1.34 21.26
CA PRO A 132 1.09 -2.32 20.31
C PRO A 132 -0.07 -3.10 20.94
N ARG A 133 -1.13 -3.37 20.15
CA ARG A 133 -2.38 -3.96 20.64
C ARG A 133 -2.84 -5.19 19.85
N GLY A 134 -2.08 -5.62 18.85
CA GLY A 134 -2.38 -6.79 18.04
C GLY A 134 -2.12 -6.59 16.55
N ALA A 135 -2.41 -7.63 15.78
CA ALA A 135 -2.39 -7.62 14.33
C ALA A 135 -3.82 -7.40 13.80
N LEU A 136 -4.07 -6.24 13.20
CA LEU A 136 -5.37 -5.88 12.62
C LEU A 136 -5.52 -6.55 11.26
N VAL A 137 -6.58 -7.32 11.07
CA VAL A 137 -6.94 -7.93 9.80
C VAL A 137 -7.49 -6.86 8.85
N GLU A 138 -6.76 -6.54 7.81
CA GLU A 138 -7.20 -5.62 6.75
C GLU A 138 -8.07 -6.34 5.71
N ALA A 139 -7.64 -7.53 5.30
CA ALA A 139 -8.32 -8.33 4.30
C ALA A 139 -8.12 -9.83 4.56
N VAL A 140 -9.10 -10.60 4.12
CA VAL A 140 -9.04 -12.07 4.10
C VAL A 140 -9.18 -12.51 2.65
N ALA A 141 -8.30 -13.40 2.19
CA ALA A 141 -8.39 -13.98 0.85
C ALA A 141 -9.68 -14.82 0.73
N ILE A 142 -10.27 -14.85 -0.47
CA ILE A 142 -11.60 -15.43 -0.68
C ILE A 142 -11.54 -16.96 -0.62
N ASP A 143 -10.48 -17.55 -1.18
CA ASP A 143 -10.35 -19.00 -1.40
C ASP A 143 -9.65 -19.72 -0.23
N VAL A 144 -9.66 -19.13 0.97
CA VAL A 144 -9.06 -19.74 2.16
C VAL A 144 -10.10 -20.06 3.22
N PRO A 145 -9.88 -21.10 4.06
CA PRO A 145 -10.80 -21.45 5.15
C PRO A 145 -11.10 -20.32 6.11
N ALA A 146 -10.12 -19.41 6.32
CA ALA A 146 -10.25 -18.25 7.19
C ALA A 146 -11.36 -17.28 6.79
N ALA A 147 -11.74 -17.22 5.49
CA ALA A 147 -12.79 -16.34 5.00
C ALA A 147 -14.18 -16.61 5.62
N LYS A 148 -14.40 -17.81 6.17
CA LYS A 148 -15.64 -18.17 6.88
C LYS A 148 -15.67 -17.68 8.32
N THR A 149 -14.54 -17.30 8.88
CA THR A 149 -14.35 -17.08 10.32
C THR A 149 -13.85 -15.68 10.65
N LEU A 150 -12.89 -15.19 9.85
CA LEU A 150 -12.26 -13.89 10.01
C LEU A 150 -12.87 -12.87 9.05
N ARG A 151 -12.81 -11.61 9.46
CA ARG A 151 -13.21 -10.46 8.64
C ARG A 151 -12.26 -9.28 8.84
N GLY A 152 -12.23 -8.38 7.90
CA GLY A 152 -11.53 -7.11 8.08
C GLY A 152 -12.06 -6.34 9.29
N GLY A 153 -11.17 -5.78 10.09
CA GLY A 153 -11.46 -5.11 11.36
C GLY A 153 -11.27 -6.00 12.59
N ASP A 154 -11.07 -7.32 12.43
CA ASP A 154 -10.63 -8.17 13.55
C ASP A 154 -9.21 -7.80 13.97
N VAL A 155 -8.93 -7.77 15.26
CA VAL A 155 -7.57 -7.63 15.76
C VAL A 155 -7.14 -8.94 16.41
N ILE A 156 -6.14 -9.60 15.83
CA ILE A 156 -5.58 -10.83 16.40
C ILE A 156 -4.67 -10.43 17.55
N VAL A 157 -5.01 -10.92 18.74
CA VAL A 157 -4.28 -10.66 20.00
C VAL A 157 -3.59 -11.90 20.56
N GLU A 158 -3.93 -13.08 20.01
CA GLU A 158 -3.32 -14.35 20.35
C GLU A 158 -3.33 -15.30 19.14
N ALA A 159 -2.28 -16.10 18.96
CA ALA A 159 -2.22 -17.16 17.96
C ALA A 159 -1.45 -18.35 18.51
N ALA A 160 -2.01 -19.56 18.38
CA ALA A 160 -1.43 -20.82 18.87
C ALA A 160 -0.98 -20.75 20.36
N GLY A 161 -1.75 -20.07 21.22
CA GLY A 161 -1.46 -19.89 22.64
C GLY A 161 -0.37 -18.86 22.93
N GLN A 162 0.11 -18.12 21.92
CA GLN A 162 1.11 -17.07 22.09
C GLN A 162 0.47 -15.67 21.94
N PRO A 163 0.76 -14.70 22.81
CA PRO A 163 0.24 -13.36 22.68
C PRO A 163 0.81 -12.68 21.40
N VAL A 164 -0.06 -12.02 20.69
CA VAL A 164 0.25 -11.29 19.45
C VAL A 164 0.08 -9.79 19.69
N ALA A 165 1.20 -9.07 19.79
CA ALA A 165 1.20 -7.62 19.91
C ALA A 165 1.41 -6.92 18.55
N THR A 166 2.07 -7.58 17.60
CA THR A 166 2.47 -7.01 16.31
C THR A 166 2.19 -7.99 15.16
N PRO A 167 2.13 -7.52 13.89
CA PRO A 167 2.11 -8.39 12.72
C PRO A 167 3.28 -9.38 12.67
N GLY A 168 4.48 -8.92 13.05
CA GLY A 168 5.67 -9.79 13.16
C GLY A 168 5.48 -10.91 14.18
N GLY A 169 4.92 -10.60 15.36
CA GLY A 169 4.58 -11.59 16.39
C GLY A 169 3.57 -12.63 15.92
N LEU A 170 2.61 -12.23 15.06
CA LEU A 170 1.71 -13.19 14.42
C LEU A 170 2.46 -14.14 13.49
N VAL A 171 3.36 -13.62 12.65
CA VAL A 171 4.18 -14.44 11.74
C VAL A 171 5.05 -15.42 12.53
N GLU A 172 5.64 -14.98 13.63
CA GLU A 172 6.45 -15.82 14.51
C GLU A 172 5.61 -16.94 15.16
N ALA A 173 4.44 -16.61 15.71
CA ALA A 173 3.53 -17.59 16.29
C ALA A 173 3.06 -18.63 15.25
N MET A 174 2.87 -18.23 14.00
CA MET A 174 2.51 -19.11 12.88
C MET A 174 3.68 -19.97 12.38
N GLY A 175 4.92 -19.59 12.63
CA GLY A 175 6.13 -20.22 12.07
C GLY A 175 6.31 -21.71 12.44
N LYS A 176 5.65 -22.18 13.50
CA LYS A 176 5.68 -23.59 13.94
C LYS A 176 4.47 -24.40 13.48
N ILE A 177 3.54 -23.80 12.77
CA ILE A 177 2.30 -24.44 12.31
C ILE A 177 2.52 -25.04 10.93
N ALA A 178 2.07 -26.26 10.72
CA ALA A 178 2.13 -26.90 9.40
C ALA A 178 0.95 -26.45 8.50
N PRO A 179 1.12 -26.42 7.17
CA PRO A 179 0.01 -26.24 6.24
C PRO A 179 -1.05 -27.32 6.42
N GLY A 180 -2.33 -26.93 6.40
CA GLY A 180 -3.48 -27.80 6.64
C GLY A 180 -3.81 -28.04 8.12
N ALA A 181 -2.96 -27.62 9.06
CA ALA A 181 -3.26 -27.71 10.48
C ALA A 181 -4.28 -26.64 10.91
N SER A 182 -4.95 -26.88 12.03
CA SER A 182 -5.82 -25.90 12.68
C SER A 182 -5.03 -25.06 13.67
N VAL A 183 -5.25 -23.75 13.66
CA VAL A 183 -4.68 -22.81 14.62
C VAL A 183 -5.80 -22.12 15.39
N GLN A 184 -5.65 -22.00 16.70
CA GLN A 184 -6.52 -21.21 17.54
C GLN A 184 -6.05 -19.77 17.57
N LEU A 185 -6.98 -18.83 17.38
CA LEU A 185 -6.74 -17.40 17.37
C LEU A 185 -7.63 -16.72 18.40
N GLY A 186 -7.04 -15.93 19.27
CA GLY A 186 -7.75 -14.95 20.10
C GLY A 186 -7.93 -13.66 19.31
N LEU A 187 -9.15 -13.20 19.17
CA LEU A 187 -9.53 -12.02 18.38
C LEU A 187 -10.18 -10.97 19.27
N ARG A 188 -9.93 -9.70 18.97
CA ARG A 188 -10.77 -8.60 19.42
C ARG A 188 -11.60 -8.10 18.23
N ARG A 189 -12.94 -8.27 18.32
CA ARG A 189 -13.92 -7.87 17.31
C ARG A 189 -14.96 -6.97 17.96
N ASP A 190 -15.13 -5.76 17.46
CA ASP A 190 -16.09 -4.77 18.00
C ASP A 190 -15.93 -4.60 19.55
N GLY A 191 -14.68 -4.58 20.03
CA GLY A 191 -14.33 -4.46 21.45
C GLY A 191 -14.44 -5.75 22.27
N LYS A 192 -15.01 -6.83 21.73
CA LYS A 192 -15.20 -8.12 22.43
C LYS A 192 -14.08 -9.12 22.08
N LEU A 193 -13.62 -9.86 23.07
CA LEU A 193 -12.68 -10.97 22.86
C LEU A 193 -13.45 -12.22 22.40
N LEU A 194 -12.92 -12.90 21.42
CA LEU A 194 -13.52 -14.08 20.79
C LEU A 194 -12.41 -15.07 20.43
N ASP A 195 -12.64 -16.36 20.68
CA ASP A 195 -11.76 -17.41 20.18
C ASP A 195 -12.28 -17.99 18.87
N ARG A 196 -11.39 -18.22 17.95
CA ARG A 196 -11.69 -18.81 16.63
C ARG A 196 -10.64 -19.82 16.24
N THR A 197 -11.10 -20.93 15.69
CA THR A 197 -10.20 -21.91 15.08
C THR A 197 -10.22 -21.73 13.56
N VAL A 198 -9.05 -21.62 12.96
CA VAL A 198 -8.87 -21.42 11.53
C VAL A 198 -7.94 -22.50 10.99
N ARG A 199 -8.29 -23.07 9.84
CA ARG A 199 -7.42 -24.02 9.14
C ARG A 199 -6.42 -23.26 8.28
N THR A 200 -5.14 -23.61 8.37
CA THR A 200 -4.07 -23.04 7.57
C THR A 200 -4.05 -23.61 6.16
N VAL A 201 -3.42 -22.92 5.23
CA VAL A 201 -3.11 -23.39 3.88
C VAL A 201 -1.62 -23.20 3.60
N ALA A 202 -1.09 -23.86 2.58
CA ALA A 202 0.27 -23.60 2.12
C ALA A 202 0.39 -22.20 1.50
N ALA A 203 1.50 -21.54 1.74
CA ALA A 203 1.79 -20.28 1.07
C ALA A 203 2.06 -20.50 -0.43
N PRO A 204 1.64 -19.61 -1.33
CA PRO A 204 1.83 -19.76 -2.77
C PRO A 204 3.31 -19.81 -3.22
N ASP A 205 4.19 -19.18 -2.45
CA ASP A 205 5.64 -19.07 -2.70
C ASP A 205 6.45 -20.15 -1.98
N ASP A 206 5.88 -20.80 -0.96
CA ASP A 206 6.53 -21.87 -0.19
C ASP A 206 5.49 -22.87 0.35
N ALA A 207 5.42 -24.04 -0.25
CA ALA A 207 4.48 -25.09 0.13
C ALA A 207 4.67 -25.63 1.56
N LYS A 208 5.81 -25.38 2.20
CA LYS A 208 6.10 -25.77 3.60
C LYS A 208 5.66 -24.71 4.61
N ARG A 209 5.44 -23.48 4.17
CA ARG A 209 5.04 -22.38 5.03
C ARG A 209 3.52 -22.32 5.17
N ALA A 210 3.04 -22.38 6.40
CA ALA A 210 1.61 -22.24 6.69
C ALA A 210 1.20 -20.77 6.72
N ILE A 211 0.07 -20.46 6.09
CA ILE A 211 -0.59 -19.15 6.17
C ILE A 211 -2.08 -19.34 6.45
N ILE A 212 -2.72 -18.31 6.98
CA ILE A 212 -4.19 -18.24 7.11
C ILE A 212 -4.84 -17.41 6.01
N GLY A 213 -4.04 -16.83 5.12
CA GLY A 213 -4.51 -16.07 3.95
C GLY A 213 -5.14 -14.74 4.31
N ILE A 214 -4.53 -14.00 5.21
CA ILE A 214 -4.94 -12.64 5.61
C ILE A 214 -3.84 -11.62 5.31
N ARG A 215 -4.23 -10.37 5.11
CA ARG A 215 -3.34 -9.22 5.19
C ARG A 215 -3.60 -8.52 6.52
N VAL A 216 -2.53 -8.18 7.22
CA VAL A 216 -2.60 -7.55 8.53
C VAL A 216 -1.75 -6.29 8.56
N SER A 217 -2.16 -5.33 9.41
CA SER A 217 -1.39 -4.16 9.81
C SER A 217 -1.31 -4.06 11.33
N GLN A 218 -0.55 -3.09 11.84
CA GLN A 218 -0.40 -2.88 13.27
C GLN A 218 -1.65 -2.21 13.87
N ASP A 219 -2.27 -2.81 14.88
CA ASP A 219 -3.14 -2.10 15.82
C ASP A 219 -2.30 -1.58 16.98
N ALA A 220 -2.42 -0.28 17.30
CA ALA A 220 -1.69 0.35 18.37
C ALA A 220 -2.48 1.51 18.98
N LYS A 221 -2.23 1.80 20.27
CA LYS A 221 -2.62 3.05 20.88
C LYS A 221 -1.41 3.97 20.88
N ILE A 222 -1.52 5.11 20.22
CA ILE A 222 -0.43 6.05 20.05
C ILE A 222 -0.82 7.39 20.66
N ARG A 223 0.11 7.98 21.42
CA ARG A 223 0.06 9.37 21.87
C ARG A 223 1.35 10.03 21.42
N LEU A 224 1.23 10.99 20.56
CA LEU A 224 2.37 11.74 20.03
C LEU A 224 2.74 12.87 21.00
N PRO A 225 4.02 13.24 21.11
CA PRO A 225 4.49 14.35 21.97
C PRO A 225 4.15 15.73 21.38
N ARG A 226 3.83 15.81 20.09
CA ARG A 226 3.40 17.01 19.37
C ARG A 226 2.31 16.64 18.39
N ASP A 227 1.45 17.59 18.05
CA ASP A 227 0.42 17.37 17.05
C ASP A 227 1.06 17.29 15.64
N VAL A 228 0.57 16.32 14.86
CA VAL A 228 0.92 16.13 13.46
C VAL A 228 -0.37 16.11 12.66
N THR A 229 -0.49 17.05 11.73
CA THR A 229 -1.62 17.11 10.79
C THR A 229 -1.14 16.62 9.43
N ILE A 230 -1.89 15.69 8.83
CA ILE A 230 -1.60 15.15 7.50
C ILE A 230 -2.85 15.29 6.64
N ASP A 231 -2.78 16.06 5.55
CA ASP A 231 -3.88 16.23 4.58
C ASP A 231 -3.47 15.73 3.19
N LEU A 232 -3.87 14.53 2.87
CA LEU A 232 -3.67 13.92 1.55
C LEU A 232 -4.93 13.89 0.69
N GLY A 233 -6.02 14.47 1.18
CA GLY A 233 -7.31 14.48 0.49
C GLY A 233 -7.89 13.07 0.34
N ASN A 234 -8.02 12.58 -0.91
CA ASN A 234 -8.67 11.30 -1.21
C ASN A 234 -7.69 10.12 -1.39
N VAL A 235 -6.46 10.22 -0.90
CA VAL A 235 -5.51 9.11 -0.91
C VAL A 235 -5.86 8.11 0.20
N GLY A 236 -5.70 6.84 -0.07
CA GLY A 236 -5.99 5.78 0.90
C GLY A 236 -4.99 4.63 0.84
N GLY A 237 -4.92 3.87 1.94
CA GLY A 237 -4.04 2.72 2.09
C GLY A 237 -2.72 3.04 2.80
N ALA A 238 -2.20 2.10 3.58
CA ALA A 238 -1.05 2.29 4.46
C ALA A 238 0.31 2.46 3.75
N SER A 239 0.35 2.41 2.42
CA SER A 239 1.60 2.33 1.64
C SER A 239 2.43 3.61 1.58
N ALA A 240 1.93 4.72 2.13
CA ALA A 240 2.64 6.00 2.22
C ALA A 240 3.31 6.22 3.60
N GLY A 241 3.27 5.24 4.49
CA GLY A 241 3.87 5.37 5.83
C GLY A 241 5.35 5.72 5.81
N LEU A 242 6.13 5.09 4.92
CA LEU A 242 7.57 5.40 4.82
C LEU A 242 7.85 6.86 4.40
N PRO A 243 7.27 7.40 3.30
CA PRO A 243 7.49 8.81 2.95
C PRO A 243 6.97 9.78 4.04
N PHE A 244 5.89 9.45 4.75
CA PHE A 244 5.41 10.28 5.85
C PHE A 244 6.40 10.31 7.01
N ALA A 245 6.94 9.16 7.41
CA ALA A 245 7.93 9.12 8.47
C ALA A 245 9.20 9.90 8.09
N LEU A 246 9.62 9.85 6.82
CA LEU A 246 10.75 10.62 6.32
C LEU A 246 10.47 12.13 6.39
N GLU A 247 9.29 12.56 5.96
CA GLU A 247 8.90 13.97 5.99
C GLU A 247 8.76 14.50 7.42
N VAL A 248 8.04 13.79 8.30
CA VAL A 248 7.94 14.17 9.72
C VAL A 248 9.34 14.28 10.34
N TYR A 249 10.24 13.35 10.03
CA TYR A 249 11.61 13.39 10.55
C TYR A 249 12.41 14.59 9.99
N GLN A 250 12.17 14.97 8.73
CA GLN A 250 12.76 16.17 8.11
C GLN A 250 12.27 17.44 8.79
N GLN A 251 10.97 17.57 9.02
CA GLN A 251 10.38 18.73 9.72
C GLN A 251 10.83 18.86 11.18
N LEU A 252 11.38 17.80 11.78
CA LEU A 252 12.05 17.88 13.08
C LEU A 252 13.51 18.42 12.97
N GLY A 253 13.85 19.14 11.91
CA GLY A 253 15.15 19.77 11.68
C GLY A 253 16.25 18.78 11.26
N ARG A 254 15.87 17.72 10.55
CA ARG A 254 16.80 16.69 10.05
C ARG A 254 16.82 16.71 8.52
N ASP A 255 17.88 17.17 7.90
CA ASP A 255 18.07 17.11 6.44
C ASP A 255 18.10 15.64 5.97
N VAL A 256 16.99 15.17 5.40
CA VAL A 256 16.80 13.80 4.96
C VAL A 256 17.01 13.65 3.46
N ASP A 257 16.47 14.57 2.67
CA ASP A 257 16.51 14.49 1.21
C ASP A 257 17.82 15.01 0.63
N ARG A 258 18.52 15.91 1.33
CA ARG A 258 19.83 16.46 0.92
C ARG A 258 19.80 17.09 -0.48
N GLY A 259 18.71 17.77 -0.80
CA GLY A 259 18.46 18.38 -2.10
C GLY A 259 18.03 17.40 -3.21
N LEU A 260 17.83 16.11 -2.89
CA LEU A 260 17.36 15.08 -3.82
C LEU A 260 15.82 15.04 -3.85
N ARG A 261 15.28 14.68 -4.99
CA ARG A 261 13.87 14.28 -5.12
C ARG A 261 13.72 12.80 -4.73
N VAL A 262 13.44 12.55 -3.45
CA VAL A 262 13.37 11.22 -2.86
C VAL A 262 11.93 10.72 -2.92
N ALA A 263 11.62 9.84 -3.86
CA ALA A 263 10.35 9.12 -3.81
C ALA A 263 10.45 7.92 -2.88
N ALA A 264 9.37 7.62 -2.15
CA ALA A 264 9.31 6.47 -1.26
C ALA A 264 7.93 5.81 -1.28
N THR A 265 7.91 4.51 -1.01
CA THR A 265 6.70 3.74 -0.71
C THR A 265 7.04 2.61 0.25
N GLY A 266 6.11 2.28 1.13
CA GLY A 266 6.26 1.22 2.12
C GLY A 266 5.27 1.44 3.24
N GLU A 267 4.65 0.37 3.73
CA GLU A 267 3.91 0.43 4.98
C GLU A 267 4.92 0.37 6.12
N ILE A 268 4.88 1.34 7.03
CA ILE A 268 5.76 1.37 8.18
C ILE A 268 5.06 0.77 9.40
N GLN A 269 5.77 -0.10 10.12
CA GLN A 269 5.29 -0.70 11.35
C GLN A 269 5.83 0.07 12.57
N LEU A 270 5.21 -0.11 13.73
CA LEU A 270 5.56 0.64 14.94
C LEU A 270 6.99 0.38 15.45
N ASP A 271 7.58 -0.76 15.09
CA ASP A 271 8.99 -1.10 15.33
C ASP A 271 9.96 -0.46 14.33
N GLY A 272 9.42 0.26 13.34
CA GLY A 272 10.16 0.90 12.27
C GLY A 272 10.48 -0.02 11.09
N SER A 273 10.01 -1.27 11.06
CA SER A 273 10.13 -2.15 9.90
C SER A 273 9.27 -1.65 8.74
N VAL A 274 9.70 -1.94 7.50
CA VAL A 274 9.02 -1.54 6.27
C VAL A 274 8.46 -2.77 5.57
N SER A 275 7.15 -2.87 5.53
CA SER A 275 6.42 -3.99 4.94
C SER A 275 6.13 -3.77 3.46
N ALA A 276 5.96 -4.89 2.74
CA ALA A 276 5.64 -4.91 1.32
C ALA A 276 4.28 -4.25 1.01
N VAL A 277 4.20 -3.62 -0.18
CA VAL A 277 3.01 -2.91 -0.63
C VAL A 277 2.58 -3.38 -2.02
N GLY A 278 1.30 -3.14 -2.34
CA GLY A 278 0.77 -3.43 -3.66
C GLY A 278 1.09 -2.35 -4.70
N GLY A 279 0.91 -2.71 -5.99
CA GLY A 279 1.00 -1.76 -7.10
C GLY A 279 2.40 -1.25 -7.41
N ILE A 280 3.44 -1.98 -7.06
CA ILE A 280 4.84 -1.57 -7.25
C ILE A 280 5.17 -1.26 -8.71
N LYS A 281 4.67 -2.06 -9.66
CA LYS A 281 4.82 -1.78 -11.09
C LYS A 281 4.33 -0.37 -11.43
N GLN A 282 3.09 -0.05 -11.04
CA GLN A 282 2.46 1.24 -11.31
C GLN A 282 3.21 2.38 -10.62
N LYS A 283 3.56 2.19 -9.36
CA LYS A 283 4.31 3.16 -8.57
C LYS A 283 5.66 3.46 -9.19
N THR A 284 6.41 2.44 -9.60
CA THR A 284 7.73 2.62 -10.23
C THR A 284 7.64 3.38 -11.54
N VAL A 285 6.66 3.05 -12.40
CA VAL A 285 6.44 3.78 -13.65
C VAL A 285 6.06 5.25 -13.37
N GLY A 286 5.22 5.50 -12.35
CA GLY A 286 4.82 6.84 -11.95
C GLY A 286 6.01 7.67 -11.43
N VAL A 287 6.79 7.12 -10.52
CA VAL A 287 7.99 7.77 -9.95
C VAL A 287 9.02 8.08 -11.04
N ARG A 288 9.29 7.12 -11.95
CA ARG A 288 10.19 7.33 -13.08
C ARG A 288 9.76 8.52 -13.95
N ARG A 289 8.46 8.62 -14.25
CA ARG A 289 7.89 9.73 -15.04
C ARG A 289 7.96 11.08 -14.32
N SER A 290 7.89 11.07 -13.00
CA SER A 290 7.97 12.29 -12.19
C SER A 290 9.40 12.82 -12.04
N GLY A 291 10.42 12.12 -12.57
CA GLY A 291 11.82 12.56 -12.54
C GLY A 291 12.42 12.58 -11.13
N ALA A 292 12.05 11.64 -10.27
CA ALA A 292 12.70 11.46 -8.97
C ALA A 292 14.13 10.94 -9.14
N ASP A 293 15.03 11.33 -8.23
CA ASP A 293 16.43 10.89 -8.25
C ASP A 293 16.60 9.47 -7.71
N VAL A 294 15.78 9.13 -6.72
CA VAL A 294 15.81 7.83 -6.05
C VAL A 294 14.41 7.37 -5.65
N PHE A 295 14.20 6.07 -5.66
CA PHE A 295 12.96 5.46 -5.18
C PHE A 295 13.24 4.42 -4.10
N LEU A 296 12.86 4.73 -2.86
CA LEU A 296 12.92 3.82 -1.73
C LEU A 296 11.71 2.88 -1.78
N VAL A 297 11.97 1.58 -1.79
CA VAL A 297 10.94 0.54 -1.87
C VAL A 297 11.19 -0.55 -0.83
N PRO A 298 10.15 -1.25 -0.34
CA PRO A 298 10.36 -2.42 0.50
C PRO A 298 11.30 -3.43 -0.16
N ALA A 299 12.18 -4.05 0.62
CA ALA A 299 13.09 -5.09 0.16
C ALA A 299 12.32 -6.33 -0.38
N GLY A 300 13.04 -7.30 -0.92
CA GLY A 300 12.48 -8.55 -1.44
C GLY A 300 11.76 -8.38 -2.78
N GLU A 301 10.55 -8.90 -2.89
CA GLU A 301 9.77 -8.94 -4.14
C GLU A 301 9.42 -7.55 -4.67
N ASN A 302 9.13 -6.59 -3.79
CA ASN A 302 8.85 -5.21 -4.20
C ASN A 302 10.07 -4.59 -4.90
N ALA A 303 11.27 -4.75 -4.34
CA ALA A 303 12.50 -4.25 -4.96
C ALA A 303 12.80 -4.94 -6.30
N SER A 304 12.61 -6.25 -6.37
CA SER A 304 12.80 -7.03 -7.59
C SER A 304 11.82 -6.59 -8.69
N THR A 305 10.57 -6.36 -8.34
CA THR A 305 9.56 -5.84 -9.26
C THR A 305 9.88 -4.41 -9.69
N ALA A 306 10.25 -3.52 -8.75
CA ALA A 306 10.60 -2.14 -9.07
C ALA A 306 11.74 -2.06 -10.10
N ARG A 307 12.82 -2.82 -9.91
CA ARG A 307 13.98 -2.85 -10.84
C ARG A 307 13.57 -3.18 -12.28
N ARG A 308 12.58 -4.06 -12.49
CA ARG A 308 12.09 -4.43 -13.84
C ARG A 308 11.45 -3.24 -14.58
N TYR A 309 10.95 -2.24 -13.89
CA TYR A 309 10.24 -1.08 -14.48
C TYR A 309 10.95 0.26 -14.25
N ALA A 310 12.12 0.22 -13.61
CA ALA A 310 12.87 1.40 -13.19
C ALA A 310 13.45 2.23 -14.36
N GLY A 311 13.88 1.58 -15.45
CA GLY A 311 14.70 2.25 -16.46
C GLY A 311 15.98 2.78 -15.81
N THR A 312 16.20 4.10 -15.84
CA THR A 312 17.34 4.77 -15.24
C THR A 312 17.12 5.19 -13.77
N LEU A 313 15.89 5.04 -13.25
CA LEU A 313 15.56 5.41 -11.87
C LEU A 313 16.31 4.52 -10.87
N ARG A 314 16.99 5.13 -9.91
CA ARG A 314 17.71 4.42 -8.85
C ARG A 314 16.73 3.80 -7.85
N ILE A 315 16.70 2.46 -7.77
CA ILE A 315 15.87 1.72 -6.81
C ILE A 315 16.72 1.36 -5.59
N VAL A 316 16.24 1.75 -4.41
CA VAL A 316 16.88 1.48 -3.12
C VAL A 316 15.95 0.60 -2.28
N PRO A 317 16.29 -0.68 -2.07
CA PRO A 317 15.54 -1.56 -1.17
C PRO A 317 15.80 -1.18 0.29
N VAL A 318 14.72 -1.15 1.07
CA VAL A 318 14.79 -0.87 2.51
C VAL A 318 13.91 -1.85 3.30
N GLU A 319 14.41 -2.29 4.45
CA GLU A 319 13.73 -3.18 5.39
C GLU A 319 13.22 -2.43 6.63
N SER A 320 13.76 -1.23 6.88
CA SER A 320 13.39 -0.41 8.03
C SER A 320 13.62 1.07 7.79
N PHE A 321 12.92 1.91 8.57
CA PHE A 321 13.11 3.36 8.60
C PHE A 321 14.56 3.76 8.89
N ARG A 322 15.19 3.08 9.88
CA ARG A 322 16.59 3.32 10.21
C ARG A 322 17.53 3.02 9.04
N GLN A 323 17.25 1.98 8.26
CA GLN A 323 18.03 1.68 7.05
C GLN A 323 17.81 2.76 5.98
N ALA A 324 16.56 3.22 5.77
CA ALA A 324 16.26 4.30 4.84
C ALA A 324 17.08 5.55 5.17
N LEU A 325 17.07 5.99 6.43
CA LEU A 325 17.88 7.14 6.89
C LEU A 325 19.39 6.94 6.66
N ARG A 326 19.92 5.74 6.95
CA ARG A 326 21.34 5.45 6.71
C ARG A 326 21.70 5.54 5.23
N VAL A 327 20.87 4.96 4.35
CA VAL A 327 21.14 4.98 2.91
C VAL A 327 21.07 6.40 2.36
N LEU A 328 20.05 7.17 2.73
CA LEU A 328 19.93 8.57 2.28
C LEU A 328 21.14 9.42 2.66
N LYS A 329 21.71 9.22 3.87
CA LYS A 329 22.95 9.88 4.30
C LYS A 329 24.17 9.55 3.43
N THR A 330 24.18 8.41 2.74
CA THR A 330 25.31 7.98 1.88
C THR A 330 25.14 8.41 0.41
N LEU A 331 23.97 8.92 0.04
CA LEU A 331 23.74 9.42 -1.32
C LEU A 331 24.50 10.74 -1.54
N PRO A 332 24.97 11.01 -2.75
CA PRO A 332 25.52 12.32 -3.11
C PRO A 332 24.48 13.42 -2.83
N GLN A 333 24.93 14.52 -2.27
CA GLN A 333 24.12 15.73 -2.12
C GLN A 333 23.96 16.41 -3.49
N LYS A 334 22.80 16.98 -3.77
CA LYS A 334 22.56 17.79 -4.96
C LYS A 334 22.84 19.25 -4.71
#